data_7ebb83eca020ec235c6b89bf2749d0cd
#
_entry.id   7ebb83eca020ec235c6b89bf2749d0cd
#
_cell.length_a   1.000
_cell.length_b   1.000
_cell.length_c   1.000
_cell.angle_alpha   90.00
_cell.angle_beta   90.00
_cell.angle_gamma   90.00
#
_symmetry.space_group_name_H-M   'P 1'
#
loop_
_entity.id
_entity.type
_entity.pdbx_description
1 polymer ?
#
loop_
_entity_poly.entity_id
_entity_poly.type
_entity_poly.pdbx_seq_one_letter_code
_entity_poly.pdbx_strand_id
1 'polypeptide(L)'
;MADKDYKAFIVEGEAREPQIIDNISKVFFKHGNFKIITLPAGENIYMLWKKLRADDFDTDIIEVLRESNKKIREQLEGLSRDDFSEVFLFFDYDAHQTNLGKTDDEDVINQMLKSFDNETENGKLYISYPMVEALRDFEAGKCGKGDNCFIDIKNLVEYKNVSSANSQNPHFRDYDIDVWKEIIDVFSMRVSCLLGNVKVMSYEQYIDTAQPYDIFMCEQVLADDNKVFIISAFPEFLVDYFGMKLWRTCVKHTKNQLAIYNCK
;
A
#
# COMPACT_ATOMS: atom_id res chain seq x y z
N MET A 1 -2.16 -32.59 1.75
CA MET A 1 -1.89 -31.15 1.90
C MET A 1 -3.25 -30.50 1.95
N ALA A 2 -3.58 -29.75 3.02
CA ALA A 2 -4.80 -28.95 3.01
C ALA A 2 -4.67 -27.93 1.85
N ASP A 3 -5.72 -27.79 1.06
CA ASP A 3 -5.77 -26.73 0.06
C ASP A 3 -5.70 -25.40 0.82
N LYS A 4 -4.69 -24.57 0.52
CA LYS A 4 -4.56 -23.22 1.11
C LYS A 4 -5.62 -22.32 0.47
N ASP A 5 -6.82 -22.32 1.05
CA ASP A 5 -7.99 -21.66 0.46
C ASP A 5 -8.13 -20.18 0.84
N TYR A 6 -7.21 -19.63 1.66
CA TYR A 6 -7.33 -18.28 2.20
C TYR A 6 -6.19 -17.36 1.75
N LYS A 7 -6.51 -16.07 1.60
CA LYS A 7 -5.55 -14.96 1.49
C LYS A 7 -5.84 -13.97 2.61
N ALA A 8 -4.82 -13.60 3.36
CA ALA A 8 -4.94 -12.61 4.41
C ALA A 8 -4.60 -11.22 3.88
N PHE A 9 -5.48 -10.26 4.16
CA PHE A 9 -5.25 -8.84 3.92
C PHE A 9 -5.23 -8.13 5.27
N ILE A 10 -4.03 -7.87 5.77
CA ILE A 10 -3.80 -7.19 7.04
C ILE A 10 -3.79 -5.70 6.76
N VAL A 11 -4.63 -4.93 7.47
CA VAL A 11 -4.79 -3.50 7.26
C VAL A 11 -4.68 -2.76 8.58
N GLU A 12 -4.23 -1.50 8.57
CA GLU A 12 -4.07 -0.70 9.77
C GLU A 12 -5.41 -0.41 10.44
N GLY A 13 -6.36 0.17 9.70
CA GLY A 13 -7.61 0.68 10.23
C GLY A 13 -8.78 -0.30 10.17
N GLU A 14 -9.80 -0.03 10.99
CA GLU A 14 -10.99 -0.88 11.09
C GLU A 14 -12.12 -0.49 10.10
N ALA A 15 -12.00 0.61 9.36
CA ALA A 15 -13.14 1.13 8.60
C ALA A 15 -12.88 1.34 7.10
N ARG A 16 -11.83 2.05 6.72
CA ARG A 16 -11.62 2.47 5.33
C ARG A 16 -10.96 1.41 4.49
N GLU A 17 -9.84 0.89 4.96
CA GLU A 17 -9.08 -0.15 4.28
C GLU A 17 -9.92 -1.43 4.08
N PRO A 18 -10.71 -1.92 5.06
CA PRO A 18 -11.64 -3.02 4.82
C PRO A 18 -12.63 -2.75 3.69
N GLN A 19 -13.15 -1.51 3.56
CA GLN A 19 -14.03 -1.16 2.44
C GLN A 19 -13.32 -1.20 1.08
N ILE A 20 -12.04 -0.82 1.05
CA ILE A 20 -11.21 -0.90 -0.17
C ILE A 20 -10.97 -2.36 -0.53
N ILE A 21 -10.59 -3.20 0.43
CA ILE A 21 -10.37 -4.63 0.20
C ILE A 21 -11.65 -5.33 -0.26
N ASP A 22 -12.80 -5.02 0.36
CA ASP A 22 -14.11 -5.53 -0.07
C ASP A 22 -14.43 -5.13 -1.51
N ASN A 23 -14.13 -3.89 -1.89
CA ASN A 23 -14.33 -3.41 -3.24
C ASN A 23 -13.38 -4.11 -4.23
N ILE A 24 -12.09 -4.18 -3.93
CA ILE A 24 -11.10 -4.93 -4.72
C ILE A 24 -11.53 -6.37 -4.91
N SER A 25 -11.98 -7.03 -3.84
CA SER A 25 -12.51 -8.39 -3.88
C SER A 25 -13.64 -8.53 -4.92
N LYS A 26 -14.61 -7.62 -4.88
CA LYS A 26 -15.76 -7.62 -5.78
C LYS A 26 -15.39 -7.31 -7.23
N VAL A 27 -14.40 -6.45 -7.45
CA VAL A 27 -14.03 -6.00 -8.80
C VAL A 27 -13.07 -6.97 -9.46
N PHE A 28 -12.05 -7.43 -8.75
CA PHE A 28 -10.92 -8.17 -9.33
C PHE A 28 -10.91 -9.66 -9.02
N PHE A 29 -11.47 -10.10 -7.88
CA PHE A 29 -11.36 -11.49 -7.42
C PHE A 29 -12.64 -12.32 -7.60
N LYS A 30 -13.56 -11.89 -8.45
CA LYS A 30 -14.89 -12.53 -8.66
C LYS A 30 -14.87 -14.04 -8.94
N HIS A 31 -13.79 -14.54 -9.46
CA HIS A 31 -13.67 -15.93 -9.92
C HIS A 31 -12.53 -16.70 -9.24
N GLY A 32 -12.00 -16.18 -8.14
CA GLY A 32 -10.97 -16.86 -7.36
C GLY A 32 -11.54 -18.05 -6.59
N ASN A 33 -10.83 -19.19 -6.60
CA ASN A 33 -11.16 -20.36 -5.78
C ASN A 33 -10.58 -20.25 -4.35
N PHE A 34 -10.50 -19.05 -3.80
CA PHE A 34 -9.98 -18.77 -2.47
C PHE A 34 -10.88 -17.76 -1.75
N LYS A 35 -10.74 -17.67 -0.45
CA LYS A 35 -11.43 -16.69 0.39
C LYS A 35 -10.46 -15.61 0.84
N ILE A 36 -10.90 -14.37 0.79
CA ILE A 36 -10.18 -13.23 1.36
C ILE A 36 -10.65 -13.02 2.80
N ILE A 37 -9.70 -12.94 3.72
CA ILE A 37 -9.93 -12.56 5.11
C ILE A 37 -9.22 -11.22 5.35
N THR A 38 -10.00 -10.19 5.65
CA THR A 38 -9.46 -8.88 6.02
C THR A 38 -9.30 -8.82 7.53
N LEU A 39 -8.08 -8.55 7.98
CA LEU A 39 -7.67 -8.51 9.37
C LEU A 39 -7.25 -7.08 9.76
N PRO A 40 -8.16 -6.26 10.35
CA PRO A 40 -7.79 -4.94 10.84
C PRO A 40 -6.92 -5.06 12.09
N ALA A 41 -5.64 -4.70 11.97
CA ALA A 41 -4.68 -4.79 13.06
C ALA A 41 -5.08 -3.89 14.25
N GLY A 42 -5.69 -2.72 13.97
CA GLY A 42 -6.08 -1.76 14.98
C GLY A 42 -4.89 -1.06 15.66
N GLU A 43 -3.73 -1.25 15.10
CA GLU A 43 -2.46 -0.66 15.53
C GLU A 43 -1.59 -0.38 14.30
N ASN A 44 -0.65 0.56 14.42
CA ASN A 44 0.26 0.84 13.33
C ASN A 44 1.29 -0.28 13.14
N ILE A 45 1.93 -0.30 11.97
CA ILE A 45 2.88 -1.32 11.57
C ILE A 45 4.05 -1.45 12.56
N TYR A 46 4.46 -0.36 13.21
CA TYR A 46 5.60 -0.37 14.13
C TYR A 46 5.32 -1.16 15.41
N MET A 47 4.07 -1.14 15.89
CA MET A 47 3.66 -1.94 17.05
C MET A 47 3.63 -3.42 16.69
N LEU A 48 3.13 -3.75 15.51
CA LEU A 48 3.15 -5.10 14.98
C LEU A 48 4.58 -5.61 14.80
N TRP A 49 5.44 -4.78 14.20
CA TRP A 49 6.86 -5.07 14.03
C TRP A 49 7.58 -5.37 15.34
N LYS A 50 7.36 -4.53 16.37
CA LYS A 50 7.95 -4.76 17.69
C LYS A 50 7.58 -6.12 18.29
N LYS A 51 6.32 -6.55 18.12
CA LYS A 51 5.85 -7.84 18.62
C LYS A 51 6.56 -8.98 17.91
N LEU A 52 6.59 -8.95 16.57
CA LEU A 52 7.25 -9.98 15.76
C LEU A 52 8.75 -10.05 16.04
N ARG A 53 9.41 -8.91 16.18
CA ARG A 53 10.85 -8.86 16.46
C ARG A 53 11.21 -9.26 17.88
N ALA A 54 10.29 -9.16 18.83
CA ALA A 54 10.55 -9.49 20.23
C ALA A 54 10.90 -10.98 20.44
N ASP A 55 10.49 -11.85 19.51
CA ASP A 55 10.77 -13.28 19.51
C ASP A 55 11.50 -13.74 18.23
N ASP A 56 12.22 -12.85 17.57
CA ASP A 56 12.98 -13.12 16.33
C ASP A 56 12.13 -13.75 15.21
N PHE A 57 10.83 -13.39 15.13
CA PHE A 57 9.86 -13.96 14.19
C PHE A 57 9.56 -15.46 14.39
N ASP A 58 9.79 -16.01 15.56
CA ASP A 58 9.36 -17.37 15.89
C ASP A 58 7.83 -17.52 15.86
N THR A 59 7.11 -16.43 16.25
CA THR A 59 5.65 -16.35 16.11
C THR A 59 5.27 -15.71 14.78
N ASP A 60 4.41 -16.37 14.01
CA ASP A 60 3.94 -15.81 12.75
C ASP A 60 2.95 -14.65 12.93
N ILE A 61 2.81 -13.81 11.90
CA ILE A 61 1.97 -12.60 11.94
C ILE A 61 0.49 -12.90 12.22
N ILE A 62 -0.04 -14.02 11.76
CA ILE A 62 -1.44 -14.42 11.97
C ILE A 62 -1.67 -14.71 13.46
N GLU A 63 -0.71 -15.38 14.10
CA GLU A 63 -0.79 -15.67 15.53
C GLU A 63 -0.64 -14.42 16.39
N VAL A 64 0.31 -13.54 16.05
CA VAL A 64 0.48 -12.24 16.73
C VAL A 64 -0.82 -11.43 16.70
N LEU A 65 -1.49 -11.38 15.54
CA LEU A 65 -2.76 -10.68 15.40
C LEU A 65 -3.89 -11.36 16.19
N ARG A 66 -3.94 -12.68 16.20
CA ARG A 66 -4.90 -13.45 17.00
C ARG A 66 -4.79 -13.15 18.48
N GLU A 67 -3.57 -13.05 18.99
CA GLU A 67 -3.33 -12.73 20.40
C GLU A 67 -3.68 -11.27 20.74
N SER A 68 -3.44 -10.37 19.81
CA SER A 68 -3.58 -8.93 20.02
C SER A 68 -5.02 -8.42 19.98
N ASN A 69 -5.91 -9.08 19.22
CA ASN A 69 -7.25 -8.57 18.94
C ASN A 69 -8.32 -9.65 19.05
N LYS A 70 -9.30 -9.42 19.94
CA LYS A 70 -10.40 -10.38 20.16
C LYS A 70 -11.24 -10.64 18.91
N LYS A 71 -11.53 -9.61 18.11
CA LYS A 71 -12.31 -9.77 16.88
C LYS A 71 -11.56 -10.61 15.85
N ILE A 72 -10.25 -10.38 15.73
CA ILE A 72 -9.39 -11.18 14.84
C ILE A 72 -9.34 -12.63 15.33
N ARG A 73 -9.21 -12.85 16.64
CA ARG A 73 -9.25 -14.19 17.21
C ARG A 73 -10.51 -14.94 16.83
N GLU A 74 -11.67 -14.29 16.88
CA GLU A 74 -12.95 -14.88 16.50
C GLU A 74 -13.02 -15.16 14.99
N GLN A 75 -12.48 -14.27 14.15
CA GLN A 75 -12.39 -14.46 12.69
C GLN A 75 -11.46 -15.61 12.29
N LEU A 76 -10.41 -15.84 13.06
CA LEU A 76 -9.38 -16.85 12.82
C LEU A 76 -9.66 -18.18 13.58
N GLU A 77 -10.86 -18.37 14.12
CA GLU A 77 -11.20 -19.60 14.80
C GLU A 77 -11.03 -20.82 13.89
N GLY A 78 -10.18 -21.76 14.29
CA GLY A 78 -9.88 -22.98 13.53
C GLY A 78 -8.95 -22.79 12.34
N LEU A 79 -8.39 -21.59 12.10
CA LEU A 79 -7.41 -21.32 11.07
C LEU A 79 -6.03 -21.12 11.68
N SER A 80 -4.99 -21.50 10.96
CA SER A 80 -3.56 -21.26 11.27
C SER A 80 -2.89 -20.53 10.13
N ARG A 81 -1.61 -20.14 10.26
CA ARG A 81 -0.81 -19.56 9.16
C ARG A 81 -0.79 -20.47 7.92
N ASP A 82 -0.82 -21.79 8.11
CA ASP A 82 -0.76 -22.78 7.03
C ASP A 82 -2.01 -22.80 6.14
N ASP A 83 -3.14 -22.26 6.61
CA ASP A 83 -4.37 -22.14 5.82
C ASP A 83 -4.34 -20.98 4.84
N PHE A 84 -3.38 -20.05 4.99
CA PHE A 84 -3.21 -18.90 4.11
C PHE A 84 -2.14 -19.16 3.06
N SER A 85 -2.52 -19.03 1.79
CA SER A 85 -1.57 -19.12 0.67
C SER A 85 -0.69 -17.88 0.56
N GLU A 86 -1.27 -16.72 0.85
CA GLU A 86 -0.61 -15.42 0.72
C GLU A 86 -1.08 -14.48 1.82
N VAL A 87 -0.17 -13.60 2.26
CA VAL A 87 -0.41 -12.57 3.26
C VAL A 87 0.04 -11.22 2.71
N PHE A 88 -0.86 -10.25 2.68
CA PHE A 88 -0.60 -8.88 2.22
C PHE A 88 -0.85 -7.90 3.36
N LEU A 89 0.06 -6.94 3.52
CA LEU A 89 0.00 -5.91 4.56
C LEU A 89 -0.16 -4.53 3.92
N PHE A 90 -1.10 -3.73 4.42
CA PHE A 90 -1.38 -2.37 3.96
C PHE A 90 -1.37 -1.42 5.14
N PHE A 91 -0.40 -0.52 5.14
CA PHE A 91 -0.21 0.42 6.24
C PHE A 91 0.05 1.84 5.72
N ASP A 92 -0.16 2.81 6.59
CA ASP A 92 0.06 4.22 6.28
C ASP A 92 1.50 4.62 6.64
N TYR A 93 2.07 5.54 5.84
CA TYR A 93 3.33 6.18 6.15
C TYR A 93 3.09 7.28 7.18
N ASP A 94 3.39 7.00 8.44
CA ASP A 94 3.27 7.98 9.51
C ASP A 94 4.58 8.79 9.64
N ALA A 95 4.67 9.88 8.88
CA ALA A 95 5.84 10.78 8.89
C ALA A 95 6.07 11.48 10.25
N HIS A 96 5.13 11.38 11.18
CA HIS A 96 5.21 11.98 12.52
C HIS A 96 5.39 10.96 13.64
N GLN A 97 5.85 9.77 13.33
CA GLN A 97 6.04 8.73 14.35
C GLN A 97 6.93 9.22 15.50
N THR A 98 6.29 9.34 16.65
CA THR A 98 6.97 9.71 17.90
C THR A 98 7.28 8.51 18.80
N ASN A 99 6.80 7.32 18.42
CA ASN A 99 6.89 6.09 19.22
C ASN A 99 8.22 5.36 19.10
N LEU A 100 9.01 5.70 18.09
CA LEU A 100 10.39 5.28 17.92
C LEU A 100 11.28 6.50 18.15
N GLY A 101 12.40 6.35 18.81
CA GLY A 101 13.35 7.46 19.00
C GLY A 101 13.88 7.96 17.67
N LYS A 102 14.13 9.25 17.51
CA LYS A 102 14.49 9.95 16.25
C LYS A 102 15.69 9.36 15.46
N THR A 103 16.40 8.40 16.02
CA THR A 103 17.54 7.73 15.39
C THR A 103 17.21 6.38 14.76
N ASP A 104 16.01 5.83 15.04
CA ASP A 104 15.68 4.45 14.65
C ASP A 104 14.58 4.37 13.56
N ASP A 105 13.84 5.46 13.31
CA ASP A 105 12.61 5.41 12.49
C ASP A 105 12.86 4.99 11.03
N GLU A 106 13.87 5.58 10.38
CA GLU A 106 14.20 5.28 8.98
C GLU A 106 14.69 3.85 8.79
N ASP A 107 15.51 3.38 9.74
CA ASP A 107 16.05 2.01 9.69
C ASP A 107 14.96 0.97 9.94
N VAL A 108 13.94 1.29 10.75
CA VAL A 108 12.84 0.38 11.06
C VAL A 108 11.96 0.09 9.86
N ILE A 109 11.51 1.10 9.11
CA ILE A 109 10.70 0.87 7.88
C ILE A 109 11.51 0.07 6.86
N ASN A 110 12.79 0.40 6.71
CA ASN A 110 13.71 -0.34 5.84
C ASN A 110 13.79 -1.83 6.24
N GLN A 111 13.92 -2.10 7.54
CA GLN A 111 13.93 -3.47 8.06
C GLN A 111 12.59 -4.17 7.83
N MET A 112 11.46 -3.48 8.06
CA MET A 112 10.13 -4.04 7.81
C MET A 112 9.91 -4.42 6.35
N LEU A 113 10.27 -3.53 5.40
CA LEU A 113 10.14 -3.78 3.97
C LEU A 113 11.01 -4.95 3.50
N LYS A 114 12.15 -5.18 4.15
CA LYS A 114 13.01 -6.34 3.88
C LYS A 114 12.51 -7.64 4.50
N SER A 115 11.76 -7.55 5.59
CA SER A 115 11.21 -8.74 6.27
C SER A 115 9.84 -9.14 5.74
N PHE A 116 9.10 -8.16 5.21
CA PHE A 116 7.79 -8.36 4.58
C PHE A 116 7.89 -8.12 3.07
N ASP A 117 8.70 -8.91 2.40
CA ASP A 117 8.96 -8.82 0.96
C ASP A 117 8.35 -9.97 0.15
N ASN A 118 7.79 -10.99 0.84
CA ASN A 118 7.25 -12.20 0.21
C ASN A 118 5.90 -12.60 0.82
N GLU A 119 4.85 -12.53 0.03
CA GLU A 119 3.47 -12.84 0.42
C GLU A 119 3.27 -14.31 0.86
N THR A 120 4.12 -15.22 0.40
CA THR A 120 4.03 -16.65 0.76
C THR A 120 4.78 -17.00 2.04
N GLU A 121 5.63 -16.12 2.51
CA GLU A 121 6.42 -16.26 3.74
C GLU A 121 5.86 -15.40 4.87
N ASN A 122 6.56 -14.34 5.26
CA ASN A 122 6.14 -13.43 6.34
C ASN A 122 4.99 -12.50 5.93
N GLY A 123 4.78 -12.34 4.64
CA GLY A 123 3.83 -11.41 4.03
C GLY A 123 4.54 -10.34 3.18
N LYS A 124 3.78 -9.64 2.34
CA LYS A 124 4.29 -8.54 1.52
C LYS A 124 3.67 -7.22 1.95
N LEU A 125 4.52 -6.25 2.30
CA LEU A 125 4.13 -4.94 2.82
C LEU A 125 4.03 -3.91 1.70
N TYR A 126 2.90 -3.21 1.66
CA TYR A 126 2.65 -2.04 0.83
C TYR A 126 2.31 -0.84 1.71
N ILE A 127 2.87 0.32 1.42
CA ILE A 127 2.70 1.53 2.23
C ILE A 127 2.00 2.60 1.41
N SER A 128 0.97 3.22 2.00
CA SER A 128 0.31 4.40 1.43
C SER A 128 0.99 5.68 1.92
N TYR A 129 1.39 6.55 1.02
CA TYR A 129 2.03 7.83 1.28
C TYR A 129 1.09 8.99 0.95
N PRO A 130 0.74 9.86 1.88
CA PRO A 130 1.03 9.80 3.31
C PRO A 130 0.14 8.84 4.09
N MET A 131 -1.01 8.45 3.54
CA MET A 131 -2.02 7.63 4.21
C MET A 131 -3.04 7.06 3.20
N VAL A 132 -3.95 6.21 3.66
CA VAL A 132 -4.97 5.53 2.84
C VAL A 132 -5.79 6.48 1.95
N GLU A 133 -6.01 7.72 2.38
CA GLU A 133 -6.71 8.75 1.62
C GLU A 133 -5.99 9.13 0.32
N ALA A 134 -4.70 8.84 0.18
CA ALA A 134 -3.96 9.02 -1.07
C ALA A 134 -4.68 8.37 -2.26
N LEU A 135 -5.40 7.27 -2.03
CA LEU A 135 -6.15 6.58 -3.06
C LEU A 135 -7.18 7.47 -3.78
N ARG A 136 -7.71 8.52 -3.11
CA ARG A 136 -8.66 9.48 -3.72
C ARG A 136 -8.00 10.50 -4.64
N ASP A 137 -6.71 10.73 -4.48
CA ASP A 137 -6.01 11.80 -5.18
C ASP A 137 -5.70 11.49 -6.66
N PHE A 138 -6.15 10.36 -7.18
CA PHE A 138 -6.09 10.09 -8.62
C PHE A 138 -6.83 11.14 -9.44
N GLU A 139 -7.88 11.76 -8.88
CA GLU A 139 -8.66 12.80 -9.53
C GLU A 139 -7.93 14.15 -9.64
N ALA A 140 -6.99 14.45 -8.75
CA ALA A 140 -6.20 15.68 -8.75
C ALA A 140 -5.28 15.78 -9.96
N GLY A 141 -5.23 14.73 -10.75
CA GLY A 141 -4.57 14.73 -12.04
C GLY A 141 -3.17 14.19 -12.04
N LYS A 142 -2.66 14.24 -13.23
CA LYS A 142 -1.47 13.58 -13.70
C LYS A 142 -0.24 14.35 -13.29
N CYS A 143 0.74 13.65 -12.80
CA CYS A 143 2.09 14.15 -12.64
C CYS A 143 2.55 14.86 -13.91
N GLY A 144 3.13 16.06 -13.82
CA GLY A 144 3.72 16.70 -14.98
C GLY A 144 3.45 18.19 -15.16
N LYS A 145 2.56 18.78 -14.39
CA LYS A 145 2.35 20.25 -14.40
C LYS A 145 1.99 20.74 -13.01
N GLY A 146 3.01 20.89 -12.15
CA GLY A 146 2.82 21.52 -10.85
C GLY A 146 2.69 20.55 -9.68
N ASP A 147 2.57 21.12 -8.54
CA ASP A 147 2.79 20.60 -7.20
C ASP A 147 1.77 19.56 -6.67
N ASN A 148 1.05 18.86 -7.54
CA ASN A 148 -0.09 18.02 -7.12
C ASN A 148 0.30 16.56 -6.74
N CYS A 149 1.58 16.20 -6.85
CA CYS A 149 2.03 14.83 -6.58
C CYS A 149 2.63 14.67 -5.19
N PHE A 150 2.81 15.74 -4.44
CA PHE A 150 3.34 15.72 -3.07
C PHE A 150 2.59 16.69 -2.17
N ILE A 151 2.74 16.49 -0.86
CA ILE A 151 2.22 17.36 0.18
C ILE A 151 3.33 17.73 1.16
N ASP A 152 3.32 18.96 1.66
CA ASP A 152 4.18 19.36 2.77
C ASP A 152 3.77 18.61 4.04
N ILE A 153 4.74 18.07 4.78
CA ILE A 153 4.51 17.32 6.04
C ILE A 153 3.66 18.13 7.04
N LYS A 154 3.87 19.44 7.13
CA LYS A 154 3.07 20.33 8.00
C LYS A 154 1.56 20.34 7.68
N ASN A 155 1.16 19.95 6.47
CA ASN A 155 -0.23 19.95 6.00
C ASN A 155 -0.91 18.58 6.14
N LEU A 156 -0.21 17.55 6.63
CA LEU A 156 -0.74 16.19 6.74
C LEU A 156 -1.98 16.10 7.62
N VAL A 157 -2.06 16.92 8.68
CA VAL A 157 -3.21 16.95 9.60
C VAL A 157 -4.51 17.29 8.87
N GLU A 158 -4.44 18.20 7.87
CA GLU A 158 -5.60 18.63 7.09
C GLU A 158 -5.86 17.74 5.87
N TYR A 159 -4.86 16.98 5.44
CA TYR A 159 -4.88 16.20 4.20
C TYR A 159 -6.12 15.29 4.10
N LYS A 160 -6.43 14.58 5.16
CA LYS A 160 -7.58 13.68 5.24
C LYS A 160 -8.91 14.36 4.89
N ASN A 161 -9.11 15.56 5.40
CA ASN A 161 -10.34 16.33 5.17
C ASN A 161 -10.34 16.94 3.77
N VAL A 162 -9.21 17.47 3.32
CA VAL A 162 -9.04 18.09 2.01
C VAL A 162 -9.21 17.05 0.89
N SER A 163 -8.55 15.90 0.99
CA SER A 163 -8.68 14.79 0.04
C SER A 163 -10.13 14.32 -0.07
N SER A 164 -10.83 14.16 1.05
CA SER A 164 -12.24 13.75 1.06
C SER A 164 -13.18 14.78 0.46
N ALA A 165 -12.96 16.08 0.74
CA ALA A 165 -13.80 17.17 0.26
C ALA A 165 -13.64 17.43 -1.25
N ASN A 166 -12.47 17.18 -1.80
CA ASN A 166 -12.14 17.43 -3.20
C ASN A 166 -12.45 16.25 -4.13
N SER A 167 -12.71 15.07 -3.60
CA SER A 167 -12.97 13.88 -4.40
C SER A 167 -14.40 13.86 -4.95
N GLN A 168 -14.54 13.57 -6.25
CA GLN A 168 -15.83 13.26 -6.89
C GLN A 168 -16.30 11.83 -6.54
N ASN A 169 -15.36 10.94 -6.18
CA ASN A 169 -15.59 9.56 -5.78
C ASN A 169 -15.20 9.34 -4.30
N PRO A 170 -15.91 9.95 -3.33
CA PRO A 170 -15.49 9.96 -1.93
C PRO A 170 -15.61 8.59 -1.23
N HIS A 171 -16.37 7.66 -1.82
CA HIS A 171 -16.68 6.38 -1.21
C HIS A 171 -15.94 5.23 -1.90
N PHE A 172 -14.92 4.70 -1.27
CA PHE A 172 -14.09 3.59 -1.79
C PHE A 172 -14.90 2.34 -2.21
N ARG A 173 -16.00 2.06 -1.51
CA ARG A 173 -16.89 0.92 -1.81
C ARG A 173 -17.58 1.01 -3.16
N ASP A 174 -17.68 2.20 -3.75
CA ASP A 174 -18.44 2.46 -4.97
C ASP A 174 -17.52 2.48 -6.23
N TYR A 175 -16.22 2.23 -6.07
CA TYR A 175 -15.28 2.19 -7.19
C TYR A 175 -15.61 1.01 -8.11
N ASP A 176 -15.88 1.31 -9.36
CA ASP A 176 -16.04 0.32 -10.41
C ASP A 176 -14.72 0.05 -11.15
N ILE A 177 -14.77 -0.83 -12.14
CA ILE A 177 -13.59 -1.20 -12.91
C ILE A 177 -12.99 -0.01 -13.69
N ASP A 178 -13.78 0.95 -14.11
CA ASP A 178 -13.30 2.09 -14.89
C ASP A 178 -12.62 3.11 -13.98
N VAL A 179 -13.14 3.34 -12.78
CA VAL A 179 -12.47 4.11 -11.72
C VAL A 179 -11.13 3.46 -11.35
N TRP A 180 -11.10 2.14 -11.17
CA TRP A 180 -9.84 1.43 -10.87
C TRP A 180 -8.81 1.52 -12.00
N LYS A 181 -9.24 1.48 -13.27
CA LYS A 181 -8.32 1.67 -14.41
C LYS A 181 -7.68 3.06 -14.38
N GLU A 182 -8.44 4.09 -14.04
CA GLU A 182 -7.94 5.44 -13.91
C GLU A 182 -6.96 5.57 -12.73
N ILE A 183 -7.31 5.01 -11.59
CA ILE A 183 -6.44 4.93 -10.41
C ILE A 183 -5.10 4.29 -10.77
N ILE A 184 -5.12 3.11 -11.38
CA ILE A 184 -3.91 2.38 -11.76
C ILE A 184 -3.07 3.18 -12.77
N ASP A 185 -3.69 3.82 -13.76
CA ASP A 185 -2.98 4.66 -14.74
C ASP A 185 -2.26 5.85 -14.05
N VAL A 186 -2.98 6.55 -13.18
CA VAL A 186 -2.44 7.72 -12.48
C VAL A 186 -1.32 7.34 -11.52
N PHE A 187 -1.50 6.31 -10.69
CA PHE A 187 -0.48 5.93 -9.71
C PHE A 187 0.74 5.26 -10.36
N SER A 188 0.58 4.47 -11.42
CA SER A 188 1.73 3.97 -12.19
C SER A 188 2.57 5.10 -12.77
N MET A 189 1.93 6.18 -13.20
CA MET A 189 2.61 7.36 -13.68
C MET A 189 3.30 8.13 -12.53
N ARG A 190 2.65 8.26 -11.36
CA ARG A 190 3.24 8.90 -10.18
C ARG A 190 4.48 8.15 -9.70
N VAL A 191 4.42 6.83 -9.60
CA VAL A 191 5.58 6.00 -9.25
C VAL A 191 6.70 6.19 -10.28
N SER A 192 6.39 6.18 -11.58
CA SER A 192 7.39 6.45 -12.62
C SER A 192 8.05 7.82 -12.42
N CYS A 193 7.27 8.84 -12.07
CA CYS A 193 7.74 10.19 -11.79
C CYS A 193 8.63 10.24 -10.55
N LEU A 194 8.20 9.64 -9.44
CA LEU A 194 8.95 9.55 -8.19
C LEU A 194 10.31 8.91 -8.41
N LEU A 195 10.37 7.84 -9.18
CA LEU A 195 11.61 7.11 -9.51
C LEU A 195 12.46 7.80 -10.62
N GLY A 196 12.18 9.06 -10.92
CA GLY A 196 13.00 9.89 -11.82
C GLY A 196 12.84 9.56 -13.31
N ASN A 197 11.79 8.86 -13.72
CA ASN A 197 11.55 8.55 -15.11
C ASN A 197 10.87 9.71 -15.84
N VAL A 198 11.35 10.04 -17.04
CA VAL A 198 10.78 11.11 -17.90
C VAL A 198 9.50 10.68 -18.62
N LYS A 199 9.17 9.39 -18.57
CA LYS A 199 7.97 8.77 -19.16
C LYS A 199 7.46 7.67 -18.25
N VAL A 200 6.20 7.30 -18.43
CA VAL A 200 5.65 6.11 -17.76
C VAL A 200 6.50 4.90 -18.12
N MET A 201 6.95 4.17 -17.12
CA MET A 201 7.77 2.96 -17.26
C MET A 201 7.04 1.89 -18.09
N SER A 202 7.79 0.98 -18.71
CA SER A 202 7.20 -0.29 -19.17
C SER A 202 6.85 -1.15 -17.95
N TYR A 203 6.04 -2.17 -18.15
CA TYR A 203 5.72 -3.11 -17.06
C TYR A 203 6.97 -3.78 -16.49
N GLU A 204 7.87 -4.21 -17.38
CA GLU A 204 9.12 -4.87 -16.99
C GLU A 204 9.99 -3.95 -16.14
N GLN A 205 10.12 -2.68 -16.53
CA GLN A 205 10.84 -1.69 -15.74
C GLN A 205 10.15 -1.44 -14.39
N TYR A 206 8.80 -1.34 -14.40
CA TYR A 206 8.03 -1.11 -13.17
C TYR A 206 8.27 -2.23 -12.15
N ILE A 207 8.13 -3.48 -12.55
CA ILE A 207 8.32 -4.63 -11.66
C ILE A 207 9.77 -4.74 -11.15
N ASP A 208 10.74 -4.37 -11.97
CA ASP A 208 12.16 -4.45 -11.62
C ASP A 208 12.61 -3.31 -10.68
N THR A 209 12.00 -2.12 -10.77
CA THR A 209 12.52 -0.92 -10.11
C THR A 209 11.53 -0.17 -9.22
N ALA A 210 10.28 -0.62 -9.13
CA ALA A 210 9.21 0.03 -8.36
C ALA A 210 8.66 -0.89 -7.26
N GLN A 211 9.54 -1.62 -6.58
CA GLN A 211 9.14 -2.39 -5.42
C GLN A 211 8.84 -1.46 -4.22
N PRO A 212 8.06 -1.89 -3.21
CA PRO A 212 7.76 -1.07 -2.03
C PRO A 212 9.00 -0.45 -1.37
N TYR A 213 10.12 -1.18 -1.37
CA TYR A 213 11.40 -0.69 -0.88
C TYR A 213 11.96 0.49 -1.71
N ASP A 214 11.89 0.42 -3.05
CA ASP A 214 12.41 1.46 -3.92
C ASP A 214 11.61 2.75 -3.78
N ILE A 215 10.29 2.63 -3.67
CA ILE A 215 9.37 3.76 -3.41
C ILE A 215 9.74 4.42 -2.08
N PHE A 216 9.91 3.63 -1.02
CA PHE A 216 10.27 4.14 0.30
C PHE A 216 11.61 4.90 0.29
N MET A 217 12.63 4.39 -0.39
CA MET A 217 13.93 5.07 -0.48
C MET A 217 13.82 6.45 -1.13
N CYS A 218 12.94 6.61 -2.12
CA CYS A 218 12.66 7.92 -2.72
C CYS A 218 11.85 8.83 -1.79
N GLU A 219 10.89 8.28 -1.04
CA GLU A 219 10.11 9.03 -0.05
C GLU A 219 11.00 9.57 1.09
N GLN A 220 12.01 8.81 1.54
CA GLN A 220 12.97 9.30 2.52
C GLN A 220 13.70 10.57 2.05
N VAL A 221 14.14 10.60 0.79
CA VAL A 221 14.81 11.79 0.23
C VAL A 221 13.86 13.00 0.22
N LEU A 222 12.57 12.79 -0.08
CA LEU A 222 11.59 13.87 -0.05
C LEU A 222 11.24 14.33 1.36
N ALA A 223 11.26 13.42 2.32
CA ALA A 223 11.01 13.75 3.73
C ALA A 223 12.08 14.69 4.30
N ASP A 224 13.34 14.61 3.84
CA ASP A 224 14.39 15.57 4.17
C ASP A 224 14.04 16.99 3.71
N ASP A 225 13.27 17.12 2.62
CA ASP A 225 12.73 18.39 2.12
C ASP A 225 11.36 18.74 2.73
N ASN A 226 10.94 18.05 3.80
CA ASN A 226 9.63 18.17 4.44
C ASN A 226 8.44 17.91 3.51
N LYS A 227 8.57 16.99 2.57
CA LYS A 227 7.54 16.60 1.62
C LYS A 227 7.29 15.10 1.67
N VAL A 228 6.08 14.71 1.28
CA VAL A 228 5.69 13.32 1.04
C VAL A 228 5.03 13.26 -0.33
N PHE A 229 5.44 12.34 -1.17
CA PHE A 229 4.80 12.09 -2.46
C PHE A 229 3.49 11.32 -2.24
N ILE A 230 2.47 11.58 -3.06
CA ILE A 230 1.15 10.99 -2.87
C ILE A 230 1.07 9.69 -3.68
N ILE A 231 1.31 8.56 -3.01
CA ILE A 231 1.28 7.21 -3.56
C ILE A 231 0.31 6.35 -2.74
N SER A 232 -0.49 5.53 -3.42
CA SER A 232 -1.36 4.56 -2.74
C SER A 232 -0.85 3.13 -2.90
N ALA A 233 -0.85 2.39 -1.80
CA ALA A 233 -0.49 0.98 -1.73
C ALA A 233 -1.37 0.06 -2.60
N PHE A 234 -2.65 0.38 -2.74
CA PHE A 234 -3.61 -0.52 -3.38
C PHE A 234 -3.42 -0.68 -4.90
N PRO A 235 -3.24 0.38 -5.71
CA PRO A 235 -2.91 0.21 -7.12
C PRO A 235 -1.54 -0.44 -7.33
N GLU A 236 -0.56 -0.22 -6.46
CA GLU A 236 0.72 -0.90 -6.47
C GLU A 236 0.54 -2.41 -6.30
N PHE A 237 -0.17 -2.83 -5.24
CA PHE A 237 -0.55 -4.23 -5.02
C PHE A 237 -1.27 -4.83 -6.25
N LEU A 238 -2.24 -4.12 -6.82
CA LEU A 238 -3.00 -4.64 -7.97
C LEU A 238 -2.12 -4.88 -9.19
N VAL A 239 -1.18 -3.99 -9.47
CA VAL A 239 -0.21 -4.14 -10.57
C VAL A 239 0.73 -5.31 -10.33
N ASP A 240 1.23 -5.44 -9.11
CA ASP A 240 2.11 -6.55 -8.73
C ASP A 240 1.37 -7.89 -8.82
N TYR A 241 0.18 -7.99 -8.26
CA TYR A 241 -0.61 -9.21 -8.18
C TYR A 241 -1.15 -9.69 -9.54
N PHE A 242 -1.75 -8.79 -10.33
CA PHE A 242 -2.38 -9.15 -11.61
C PHE A 242 -1.45 -9.03 -12.82
N GLY A 243 -0.30 -8.42 -12.64
CA GLY A 243 0.80 -8.44 -13.58
C GLY A 243 0.54 -7.71 -14.90
N MET A 244 1.28 -8.11 -15.90
CA MET A 244 1.27 -7.55 -17.26
C MET A 244 -0.13 -7.40 -17.86
N LYS A 245 -1.04 -8.31 -17.56
CA LYS A 245 -2.40 -8.27 -18.13
C LYS A 245 -3.17 -7.05 -17.66
N LEU A 246 -3.09 -6.75 -16.35
CA LEU A 246 -3.72 -5.56 -15.76
C LEU A 246 -3.03 -4.30 -16.26
N TRP A 247 -1.69 -4.29 -16.27
CA TRP A 247 -0.90 -3.17 -16.76
C TRP A 247 -1.34 -2.73 -18.16
N ARG A 248 -1.36 -3.65 -19.11
CA ARG A 248 -1.77 -3.37 -20.51
C ARG A 248 -3.20 -2.85 -20.64
N THR A 249 -4.06 -3.21 -19.70
CA THR A 249 -5.46 -2.79 -19.71
C THR A 249 -5.66 -1.38 -19.14
N CYS A 250 -4.82 -1.01 -18.17
CA CYS A 250 -5.02 0.20 -17.37
C CYS A 250 -4.05 1.31 -17.75
N VAL A 251 -2.77 1.00 -17.93
CA VAL A 251 -1.72 2.01 -18.08
C VAL A 251 -1.64 2.54 -19.50
N LYS A 252 -1.84 3.84 -19.63
CA LYS A 252 -1.78 4.54 -20.91
C LYS A 252 -0.40 5.18 -21.06
N HIS A 253 0.37 4.75 -22.06
CA HIS A 253 1.64 5.39 -22.37
C HIS A 253 1.42 6.82 -22.87
N THR A 254 1.70 7.79 -22.02
CA THR A 254 1.60 9.19 -22.40
C THR A 254 2.80 9.60 -23.25
N LYS A 255 2.57 10.39 -24.31
CA LYS A 255 3.65 10.99 -25.12
C LYS A 255 4.33 12.17 -24.40
N ASN A 256 3.75 12.64 -23.31
CA ASN A 256 4.25 13.81 -22.58
C ASN A 256 5.37 13.41 -21.62
N GLN A 257 6.37 14.29 -21.48
CA GLN A 257 7.38 14.15 -20.45
C GLN A 257 6.74 14.35 -19.07
N LEU A 258 7.11 13.46 -18.14
CA LEU A 258 6.78 13.62 -16.72
C LEU A 258 7.70 14.67 -16.08
N ALA A 259 7.26 15.29 -15.00
CA ALA A 259 8.15 16.04 -14.13
C ALA A 259 9.17 15.05 -13.51
N ILE A 260 10.44 15.45 -13.46
CA ILE A 260 11.49 14.59 -12.89
C ILE A 260 11.69 15.03 -11.45
N TYR A 261 11.48 14.11 -10.51
CA TYR A 261 11.95 14.23 -9.14
C TYR A 261 13.24 13.41 -9.03
N ASN A 262 14.36 14.07 -8.73
CA ASN A 262 15.63 13.37 -8.58
C ASN A 262 15.73 12.81 -7.17
N CYS A 263 15.55 11.50 -7.05
CA CYS A 263 15.85 10.73 -5.84
C CYS A 263 17.34 10.29 -5.78
N LYS A 264 18.24 10.98 -6.51
CA LYS A 264 19.68 10.66 -6.55
C LYS A 264 20.47 11.68 -5.80
#